data_6e88e4dbfe797eb6a9a155e8c459c71f
#
_entry.id   6e88e4dbfe797eb6a9a155e8c459c71f
#
_cell.length_a   1.000
_cell.length_b   1.000
_cell.length_c   1.000
_cell.angle_alpha   90.00
_cell.angle_beta   90.00
_cell.angle_gamma   90.00
#
_symmetry.space_group_name_H-M   'P 1'
#
loop_
_entity.id
_entity.type
_entity.pdbx_description
1 polymer ?
#
loop_
_entity_poly.entity_id
_entity_poly.type
_entity_poly.pdbx_seq_one_letter_code
_entity_poly.pdbx_strand_id
1 'polypeptide(L)'
;VNQHVGGVVLRSDNNNFVGPENALPELQQLISDLQKTRYDTSSAANYLRTYNPLLIGISQTENLLPTDQILNGITALPSEMTIGATWNTGYAEEAGSILGEELNALGINLFFGPSLDVLDSIQTDAGEKLGVTTFGGDPYWVGKMGQAYIKGLHEGGQYKVAVVPSHFPGIGNSDRLPEQEIATVR
;
A
#
# COMPACT_ATOMS: atom_id res chain seq x y z
N VAL A 1 -4.62 22.16 -13.53
CA VAL A 1 -5.41 22.84 -12.50
C VAL A 1 -6.92 22.74 -12.75
N ASN A 2 -7.37 22.49 -13.97
CA ASN A 2 -8.79 22.39 -14.31
C ASN A 2 -9.32 20.95 -14.43
N GLN A 3 -8.51 19.96 -14.11
CA GLN A 3 -8.90 18.56 -14.13
C GLN A 3 -9.22 18.13 -12.70
N HIS A 4 -10.50 17.99 -12.40
CA HIS A 4 -10.99 17.59 -11.07
C HIS A 4 -10.69 16.11 -10.81
N VAL A 5 -9.42 15.78 -10.49
CA VAL A 5 -9.02 14.42 -10.12
C VAL A 5 -9.59 14.03 -8.75
N GLY A 6 -9.95 12.76 -8.60
CA GLY A 6 -10.49 12.20 -7.35
C GLY A 6 -9.40 11.77 -6.37
N GLY A 7 -8.19 11.52 -6.85
CA GLY A 7 -7.06 11.09 -6.05
C GLY A 7 -5.75 11.11 -6.81
N VAL A 8 -4.67 10.89 -6.10
CA VAL A 8 -3.31 10.78 -6.63
C VAL A 8 -2.61 9.58 -5.98
N VAL A 9 -1.72 8.96 -6.73
CA VAL A 9 -0.82 7.93 -6.23
C VAL A 9 0.57 8.52 -6.11
N LEU A 10 1.14 8.43 -4.92
CA LEU A 10 2.47 8.94 -4.65
C LEU A 10 3.50 7.85 -4.94
N ARG A 11 4.55 8.24 -5.66
CA ARG A 11 5.62 7.34 -6.06
C ARG A 11 6.97 8.04 -5.90
N SER A 12 7.94 7.32 -5.36
CA SER A 12 9.31 7.82 -5.18
C SER A 12 10.01 8.09 -6.51
N ASP A 13 9.73 7.28 -7.54
CA ASP A 13 10.28 7.45 -8.88
C ASP A 13 9.75 8.70 -9.62
N ASN A 14 8.66 9.29 -9.16
CA ASN A 14 8.16 10.57 -9.64
C ASN A 14 8.77 11.80 -8.92
N ASN A 15 9.78 11.59 -8.09
CA ASN A 15 10.36 12.63 -7.23
C ASN A 15 9.31 13.40 -6.41
N ASN A 16 8.27 12.71 -5.96
CA ASN A 16 7.23 13.31 -5.14
C ASN A 16 7.76 13.70 -3.74
N PHE A 17 8.81 13.02 -3.30
CA PHE A 17 9.59 13.29 -2.10
C PHE A 17 11.03 12.83 -2.33
N VAL A 18 12.00 13.58 -1.83
CA VAL A 18 13.41 13.40 -2.20
C VAL A 18 14.25 13.05 -0.99
N GLY A 19 14.95 11.92 -1.12
CA GLY A 19 15.99 11.49 -0.18
C GLY A 19 15.48 10.89 1.12
N PRO A 20 16.30 10.05 1.75
CA PRO A 20 15.89 9.32 2.94
C PRO A 20 15.74 10.19 4.19
N GLU A 21 16.51 11.30 4.30
CA GLU A 21 16.57 12.07 5.54
C GLU A 21 15.37 13.00 5.74
N ASN A 22 14.72 13.45 4.65
CA ASN A 22 13.62 14.40 4.70
C ASN A 22 12.31 13.84 4.11
N ALA A 23 12.26 12.55 3.80
CA ALA A 23 11.12 11.96 3.10
C ALA A 23 9.78 12.20 3.80
N LEU A 24 9.70 12.00 5.11
CA LEU A 24 8.44 12.15 5.85
C LEU A 24 7.94 13.59 5.93
N PRO A 25 8.77 14.60 6.31
CA PRO A 25 8.35 15.99 6.29
C PRO A 25 7.92 16.48 4.90
N GLU A 26 8.68 16.12 3.87
CA GLU A 26 8.36 16.50 2.48
C GLU A 26 7.06 15.86 2.01
N LEU A 27 6.85 14.57 2.31
CA LEU A 27 5.64 13.83 2.00
C LEU A 27 4.43 14.45 2.70
N GLN A 28 4.54 14.72 4.00
CA GLN A 28 3.48 15.34 4.78
C GLN A 28 3.13 16.73 4.26
N GLN A 29 4.14 17.55 3.91
CA GLN A 29 3.92 18.86 3.31
C GLN A 29 3.22 18.76 1.96
N LEU A 30 3.66 17.86 1.09
CA LEU A 30 3.04 17.61 -0.21
C LEU A 30 1.57 17.21 -0.06
N ILE A 31 1.27 16.27 0.84
CA ILE A 31 -0.10 15.83 1.09
C ILE A 31 -0.97 16.99 1.60
N SER A 32 -0.44 17.79 2.52
CA SER A 32 -1.12 18.96 3.05
C SER A 32 -1.44 19.98 1.93
N ASP A 33 -0.48 20.27 1.06
CA ASP A 33 -0.64 21.22 -0.04
C ASP A 33 -1.65 20.72 -1.09
N LEU A 34 -1.64 19.42 -1.39
CA LEU A 34 -2.61 18.79 -2.27
C LEU A 34 -4.04 18.90 -1.72
N GLN A 35 -4.23 18.54 -0.46
CA GLN A 35 -5.54 18.61 0.20
C GLN A 35 -6.03 20.06 0.34
N LYS A 36 -5.12 20.99 0.69
CA LYS A 36 -5.44 22.42 0.74
C LYS A 36 -5.87 22.95 -0.63
N THR A 37 -5.12 22.64 -1.68
CA THR A 37 -5.46 23.03 -3.05
C THR A 37 -6.82 22.50 -3.46
N ARG A 38 -7.13 21.26 -3.10
CA ARG A 38 -8.44 20.65 -3.35
C ARG A 38 -9.56 21.38 -2.61
N TYR A 39 -9.34 21.70 -1.34
CA TYR A 39 -10.31 22.44 -0.53
C TYR A 39 -10.57 23.84 -1.11
N ASP A 40 -9.51 24.62 -1.36
CA ASP A 40 -9.60 25.99 -1.88
C ASP A 40 -10.32 26.03 -3.22
N THR A 41 -10.01 25.08 -4.12
CA THR A 41 -10.67 24.97 -5.44
C THR A 41 -12.15 24.60 -5.31
N SER A 42 -12.49 23.74 -4.37
CA SER A 42 -13.89 23.32 -4.13
C SER A 42 -14.71 24.47 -3.53
N SER A 43 -14.09 25.27 -2.69
CA SER A 43 -14.74 26.41 -2.01
C SER A 43 -14.92 27.62 -2.93
N ALA A 44 -13.98 27.85 -3.86
CA ALA A 44 -14.03 28.96 -4.82
C ALA A 44 -15.08 28.74 -5.94
N ALA A 45 -15.38 27.51 -6.26
CA ALA A 45 -16.45 27.20 -7.19
C ALA A 45 -17.79 27.32 -6.46
N ASN A 46 -18.63 28.29 -6.85
CA ASN A 46 -20.01 28.50 -6.35
C ASN A 46 -20.95 27.30 -6.60
N TYR A 47 -20.41 26.08 -6.54
CA TYR A 47 -21.15 24.86 -6.69
C TYR A 47 -21.50 24.30 -5.31
N LEU A 48 -22.75 23.97 -5.12
CA LEU A 48 -23.30 23.15 -4.02
C LEU A 48 -22.69 21.73 -3.95
N ARG A 49 -21.37 21.61 -4.18
CA ARG A 49 -20.67 20.32 -4.14
C ARG A 49 -20.11 20.10 -2.75
N THR A 50 -20.51 19.02 -2.14
CA THR A 50 -19.89 18.51 -0.92
C THR A 50 -18.39 18.36 -1.15
N TYR A 51 -17.58 18.93 -0.28
CA TYR A 51 -16.13 18.73 -0.30
C TYR A 51 -15.83 17.25 -0.08
N ASN A 52 -15.12 16.66 -1.01
CA ASN A 52 -14.55 15.33 -0.89
C ASN A 52 -13.03 15.47 -0.91
N PRO A 53 -12.33 15.03 0.16
CA PRO A 53 -10.86 14.99 0.16
C PRO A 53 -10.32 14.16 -1.00
N LEU A 54 -9.08 14.46 -1.42
CA LEU A 54 -8.39 13.61 -2.38
C LEU A 54 -8.09 12.24 -1.75
N LEU A 55 -8.21 11.19 -2.54
CA LEU A 55 -7.59 9.92 -2.22
C LEU A 55 -6.07 10.05 -2.45
N ILE A 56 -5.30 9.86 -1.41
CA ILE A 56 -3.84 9.86 -1.46
C ILE A 56 -3.38 8.41 -1.30
N GLY A 57 -2.96 7.84 -2.41
CA GLY A 57 -2.62 6.42 -2.50
C GLY A 57 -1.12 6.17 -2.45
N ILE A 58 -0.73 5.08 -1.79
CA ILE A 58 0.64 4.58 -1.76
C ILE A 58 0.64 3.05 -1.77
N SER A 59 1.74 2.47 -2.27
CA SER A 59 2.07 1.05 -2.12
C SER A 59 3.33 0.93 -1.26
N GLN A 60 3.31 0.02 -0.31
CA GLN A 60 4.41 -0.24 0.60
C GLN A 60 4.47 -1.74 0.88
N THR A 61 5.61 -2.37 0.66
CA THR A 61 5.79 -3.82 0.85
C THR A 61 6.37 -4.17 2.24
N GLU A 62 6.59 -3.13 3.08
CA GLU A 62 6.94 -3.24 4.51
C GLU A 62 8.33 -3.77 4.82
N ASN A 63 9.11 -4.07 3.82
CA ASN A 63 10.44 -4.64 4.00
C ASN A 63 11.57 -3.65 3.68
N LEU A 64 11.24 -2.36 3.52
CA LEU A 64 12.16 -1.32 3.07
C LEU A 64 12.97 -1.73 1.84
N LEU A 65 12.34 -2.52 0.98
CA LEU A 65 12.92 -2.92 -0.30
C LEU A 65 12.98 -1.70 -1.24
N PRO A 66 13.86 -1.71 -2.24
CA PRO A 66 13.92 -0.63 -3.23
C PRO A 66 12.60 -0.35 -3.96
N THR A 67 11.63 -1.24 -3.83
CA THR A 67 10.26 -1.08 -4.37
C THR A 67 9.32 -0.33 -3.47
N ASP A 68 9.67 -0.18 -2.20
CA ASP A 68 8.90 0.61 -1.27
C ASP A 68 8.96 2.09 -1.62
N GLN A 69 7.88 2.79 -1.38
CA GLN A 69 7.81 4.22 -1.66
C GLN A 69 8.47 5.01 -0.54
N ILE A 70 8.28 4.60 0.72
CA ILE A 70 8.88 5.23 1.89
C ILE A 70 9.96 4.29 2.42
N LEU A 71 11.22 4.70 2.28
CA LEU A 71 12.37 3.87 2.67
C LEU A 71 12.90 4.16 4.06
N ASN A 72 12.55 5.31 4.65
CA ASN A 72 13.02 5.71 5.97
C ASN A 72 11.96 6.50 6.73
N GLY A 73 12.02 6.39 8.05
CA GLY A 73 11.20 7.18 8.97
C GLY A 73 9.90 6.49 9.39
N ILE A 74 9.54 5.37 8.76
CA ILE A 74 8.48 4.47 9.20
C ILE A 74 9.08 3.21 9.81
N THR A 75 8.27 2.46 10.53
CA THR A 75 8.69 1.20 11.16
C THR A 75 9.05 0.17 10.09
N ALA A 76 10.23 -0.42 10.21
CA ALA A 76 10.64 -1.55 9.38
C ALA A 76 9.90 -2.82 9.81
N LEU A 77 8.79 -3.12 9.14
CA LEU A 77 7.99 -4.30 9.40
C LEU A 77 8.56 -5.52 8.67
N PRO A 78 8.33 -6.74 9.21
CA PRO A 78 8.67 -7.97 8.50
C PRO A 78 7.89 -8.08 7.19
N SER A 79 8.48 -8.72 6.18
CA SER A 79 7.76 -9.01 4.94
C SER A 79 6.53 -9.89 5.18
N GLU A 80 5.54 -9.81 4.31
CA GLU A 80 4.33 -10.63 4.37
C GLU A 80 4.66 -12.12 4.44
N MET A 81 5.67 -12.58 3.71
CA MET A 81 6.14 -13.98 3.79
C MET A 81 6.69 -14.33 5.17
N THR A 82 7.44 -13.43 5.79
CA THR A 82 7.97 -13.64 7.15
C THR A 82 6.83 -13.73 8.16
N ILE A 83 5.83 -12.86 8.03
CA ILE A 83 4.62 -12.90 8.88
C ILE A 83 3.86 -14.21 8.63
N GLY A 84 3.66 -14.59 7.37
CA GLY A 84 2.98 -15.83 6.98
C GLY A 84 3.64 -17.07 7.54
N ALA A 85 4.98 -17.13 7.55
CA ALA A 85 5.76 -18.25 8.10
C ALA A 85 5.58 -18.45 9.61
N THR A 86 5.04 -17.47 10.34
CA THR A 86 4.73 -17.60 11.77
C THR A 86 3.47 -18.41 12.05
N TRP A 87 2.59 -18.58 11.07
CA TRP A 87 1.25 -19.18 11.24
C TRP A 87 0.40 -18.52 12.34
N ASN A 88 0.72 -17.27 12.67
CA ASN A 88 0.07 -16.51 13.74
C ASN A 88 -0.57 -15.23 13.18
N THR A 89 -1.89 -15.24 13.06
CA THR A 89 -2.65 -14.09 12.55
C THR A 89 -2.53 -12.85 13.44
N GLY A 90 -2.15 -13.00 14.71
CA GLY A 90 -1.92 -11.86 15.61
C GLY A 90 -0.77 -10.97 15.14
N TYR A 91 0.29 -11.55 14.59
CA TYR A 91 1.38 -10.75 14.02
C TYR A 91 0.99 -10.03 12.73
N ALA A 92 0.12 -10.64 11.93
CA ALA A 92 -0.41 -9.96 10.76
C ALA A 92 -1.30 -8.75 11.16
N GLU A 93 -2.14 -8.92 12.18
CA GLU A 93 -2.98 -7.84 12.71
C GLU A 93 -2.13 -6.71 13.31
N GLU A 94 -1.09 -7.05 14.07
CA GLU A 94 -0.18 -6.07 14.67
C GLU A 94 0.60 -5.29 13.61
N ALA A 95 1.17 -5.97 12.61
CA ALA A 95 1.88 -5.33 11.50
C ALA A 95 0.96 -4.39 10.72
N GLY A 96 -0.25 -4.84 10.38
CA GLY A 96 -1.25 -4.00 9.74
C GLY A 96 -1.62 -2.77 10.59
N SER A 97 -1.75 -2.93 11.90
CA SER A 97 -2.07 -1.83 12.81
C SER A 97 -0.98 -0.76 12.83
N ILE A 98 0.28 -1.17 12.92
CA ILE A 98 1.43 -0.26 12.89
C ILE A 98 1.45 0.52 11.56
N LEU A 99 1.35 -0.16 10.43
CA LEU A 99 1.33 0.51 9.14
C LEU A 99 0.14 1.45 9.01
N GLY A 100 -1.05 1.04 9.43
CA GLY A 100 -2.26 1.87 9.39
C GLY A 100 -2.12 3.15 10.18
N GLU A 101 -1.54 3.08 11.38
CA GLU A 101 -1.25 4.24 12.22
C GLU A 101 -0.29 5.22 11.54
N GLU A 102 0.81 4.72 10.97
CA GLU A 102 1.82 5.53 10.29
C GLU A 102 1.27 6.18 9.01
N LEU A 103 0.53 5.44 8.19
CA LEU A 103 -0.10 5.99 6.99
C LEU A 103 -1.11 7.09 7.34
N ASN A 104 -1.95 6.87 8.36
CA ASN A 104 -2.90 7.87 8.82
C ASN A 104 -2.20 9.12 9.37
N ALA A 105 -1.10 8.95 10.11
CA ALA A 105 -0.30 10.07 10.63
C ALA A 105 0.32 10.93 9.52
N LEU A 106 0.68 10.31 8.39
CA LEU A 106 1.18 11.02 7.21
C LEU A 106 0.08 11.67 6.37
N GLY A 107 -1.19 11.34 6.62
CA GLY A 107 -2.32 11.81 5.82
C GLY A 107 -2.62 10.98 4.57
N ILE A 108 -2.01 9.80 4.46
CA ILE A 108 -2.30 8.82 3.41
C ILE A 108 -3.61 8.11 3.79
N ASN A 109 -4.54 8.04 2.84
CA ASN A 109 -5.88 7.50 3.07
C ASN A 109 -6.27 6.38 2.09
N LEU A 110 -5.31 5.90 1.28
CA LEU A 110 -5.50 4.77 0.38
C LEU A 110 -4.21 3.93 0.33
N PHE A 111 -4.33 2.67 0.66
CA PHE A 111 -3.22 1.73 0.62
C PHE A 111 -3.46 0.65 -0.45
N PHE A 112 -2.48 0.46 -1.35
CA PHE A 112 -2.47 -0.62 -2.33
C PHE A 112 -1.67 -1.79 -1.78
N GLY A 113 -2.38 -2.76 -1.25
CA GLY A 113 -1.90 -3.94 -0.55
C GLY A 113 -2.90 -4.38 0.52
N PRO A 114 -2.60 -5.44 1.30
CA PRO A 114 -1.50 -6.38 1.13
C PRO A 114 -1.66 -7.22 -0.14
N SER A 115 -0.58 -7.95 -0.54
CA SER A 115 -0.72 -8.96 -1.58
C SER A 115 -1.43 -10.19 -1.01
N LEU A 116 -2.50 -10.60 -1.67
CA LEU A 116 -3.24 -11.83 -1.37
C LEU A 116 -2.98 -12.92 -2.42
N ASP A 117 -1.88 -12.79 -3.15
CA ASP A 117 -1.44 -13.81 -4.09
C ASP A 117 -1.05 -15.09 -3.35
N VAL A 118 -1.35 -16.21 -3.97
CA VAL A 118 -1.01 -17.54 -3.46
C VAL A 118 0.11 -18.11 -4.32
N LEU A 119 1.25 -18.43 -3.71
CA LEU A 119 2.38 -19.02 -4.43
C LEU A 119 2.14 -20.52 -4.60
N ASP A 120 1.98 -20.96 -5.85
CA ASP A 120 1.84 -22.39 -6.19
C ASP A 120 3.18 -23.15 -6.14
N SER A 121 4.29 -22.45 -6.37
CA SER A 121 5.63 -23.03 -6.39
C SER A 121 6.67 -22.06 -5.87
N ILE A 122 7.80 -22.60 -5.41
CA ILE A 122 8.95 -21.79 -5.02
C ILE A 122 9.49 -21.11 -6.28
N GLN A 123 9.40 -19.81 -6.32
CA GLN A 123 9.99 -19.00 -7.38
C GLN A 123 11.46 -18.77 -7.04
N THR A 124 12.36 -19.26 -7.88
CA THR A 124 13.81 -19.24 -7.63
C THR A 124 14.55 -18.19 -8.46
N ASP A 125 13.87 -17.53 -9.38
CA ASP A 125 14.50 -16.57 -10.27
C ASP A 125 14.60 -15.18 -9.62
N ALA A 126 15.78 -14.61 -9.66
CA ALA A 126 16.20 -13.41 -8.93
C ALA A 126 15.45 -12.10 -9.29
N GLY A 127 14.48 -12.16 -10.19
CA GLY A 127 13.60 -11.04 -10.57
C GLY A 127 12.26 -11.03 -9.84
N GLU A 128 11.93 -12.09 -9.13
CA GLU A 128 10.56 -12.34 -8.67
C GLU A 128 10.37 -11.95 -7.22
N LYS A 129 9.78 -10.80 -7.05
CA LYS A 129 9.51 -10.18 -5.76
C LYS A 129 8.26 -10.73 -5.06
N LEU A 130 7.45 -11.53 -5.76
CA LEU A 130 6.21 -12.09 -5.22
C LEU A 130 6.44 -12.94 -3.98
N GLY A 131 7.56 -13.70 -3.93
CA GLY A 131 7.85 -14.61 -2.82
C GLY A 131 7.94 -13.96 -1.44
N VAL A 132 8.39 -12.72 -1.36
CA VAL A 132 8.49 -11.98 -0.09
C VAL A 132 7.29 -11.08 0.18
N THR A 133 6.51 -10.77 -0.84
CA THR A 133 5.33 -9.88 -0.76
C THR A 133 4.01 -10.64 -0.68
N THR A 134 4.03 -11.93 -0.37
CA THR A 134 2.84 -12.75 -0.15
C THR A 134 2.93 -13.49 1.17
N PHE A 135 1.79 -13.81 1.78
CA PHE A 135 1.75 -14.56 3.04
C PHE A 135 2.06 -16.06 2.90
N GLY A 136 2.18 -16.57 1.67
CA GLY A 136 2.55 -17.98 1.43
C GLY A 136 1.83 -18.67 0.29
N GLY A 137 1.88 -20.01 0.30
CA GLY A 137 1.35 -20.87 -0.75
C GLY A 137 0.06 -21.62 -0.41
N ASP A 138 -0.51 -21.44 0.77
CA ASP A 138 -1.78 -22.02 1.15
C ASP A 138 -2.90 -20.97 1.11
N PRO A 139 -3.91 -21.13 0.22
CA PRO A 139 -4.94 -20.10 0.02
C PRO A 139 -5.78 -19.84 1.27
N TYR A 140 -5.99 -20.84 2.12
CA TYR A 140 -6.71 -20.65 3.37
C TYR A 140 -5.93 -19.75 4.33
N TRP A 141 -4.62 -20.03 4.48
CA TRP A 141 -3.77 -19.23 5.38
C TRP A 141 -3.49 -17.85 4.83
N VAL A 142 -3.25 -17.69 3.52
CA VAL A 142 -3.15 -16.37 2.90
C VAL A 142 -4.40 -15.53 3.18
N GLY A 143 -5.59 -16.14 3.03
CA GLY A 143 -6.85 -15.46 3.35
C GLY A 143 -6.97 -15.08 4.83
N LYS A 144 -6.53 -15.95 5.76
CA LYS A 144 -6.56 -15.66 7.21
C LYS A 144 -5.59 -14.55 7.61
N MET A 145 -4.36 -14.60 7.09
CA MET A 145 -3.34 -13.58 7.35
C MET A 145 -3.76 -12.25 6.74
N GLY A 146 -4.21 -12.23 5.49
CA GLY A 146 -4.69 -11.02 4.83
C GLY A 146 -5.88 -10.38 5.53
N GLN A 147 -6.85 -11.19 6.00
CA GLN A 147 -7.97 -10.68 6.79
C GLN A 147 -7.53 -10.01 8.09
N ALA A 148 -6.60 -10.63 8.81
CA ALA A 148 -6.07 -10.10 10.06
C ALA A 148 -5.27 -8.82 9.82
N TYR A 149 -4.42 -8.80 8.79
CA TYR A 149 -3.64 -7.65 8.40
C TYR A 149 -4.51 -6.44 8.03
N ILE A 150 -5.52 -6.65 7.18
CA ILE A 150 -6.45 -5.59 6.77
C ILE A 150 -7.25 -5.07 7.97
N LYS A 151 -7.67 -5.97 8.87
CA LYS A 151 -8.34 -5.58 10.12
C LYS A 151 -7.43 -4.65 10.94
N GLY A 152 -6.18 -5.07 11.18
CA GLY A 152 -5.21 -4.25 11.91
C GLY A 152 -5.00 -2.90 11.25
N LEU A 153 -4.83 -2.85 9.93
CA LEU A 153 -4.62 -1.62 9.18
C LEU A 153 -5.82 -0.65 9.32
N HIS A 154 -7.03 -1.15 9.26
CA HIS A 154 -8.21 -0.32 9.50
C HIS A 154 -8.25 0.21 10.94
N GLU A 155 -7.95 -0.62 11.93
CA GLU A 155 -7.97 -0.21 13.34
C GLU A 155 -6.87 0.81 13.64
N GLY A 156 -5.60 0.54 13.25
CA GLY A 156 -4.49 1.47 13.41
C GLY A 156 -4.69 2.77 12.64
N GLY A 157 -5.19 2.68 11.43
CA GLY A 157 -5.56 3.84 10.58
C GLY A 157 -6.83 4.57 11.03
N GLN A 158 -7.44 4.18 12.17
CA GLN A 158 -8.69 4.77 12.69
C GLN A 158 -9.82 4.76 11.64
N TYR A 159 -9.86 3.72 10.80
CA TYR A 159 -10.79 3.58 9.67
C TYR A 159 -10.74 4.75 8.64
N LYS A 160 -9.60 5.46 8.57
CA LYS A 160 -9.38 6.55 7.61
C LYS A 160 -8.53 6.13 6.41
N VAL A 161 -7.93 4.95 6.45
CA VAL A 161 -7.13 4.38 5.37
C VAL A 161 -7.95 3.30 4.68
N ALA A 162 -8.31 3.54 3.43
CA ALA A 162 -8.93 2.53 2.58
C ALA A 162 -7.86 1.54 2.09
N VAL A 163 -8.22 0.28 1.98
CA VAL A 163 -7.31 -0.80 1.59
C VAL A 163 -7.76 -1.40 0.28
N VAL A 164 -6.83 -1.57 -0.64
CA VAL A 164 -7.04 -2.23 -1.93
C VAL A 164 -6.11 -3.43 -2.00
N PRO A 165 -6.55 -4.60 -1.52
CA PRO A 165 -5.72 -5.81 -1.60
C PRO A 165 -5.46 -6.19 -3.05
N SER A 166 -4.27 -6.71 -3.32
CA SER A 166 -3.83 -7.12 -4.65
C SER A 166 -3.41 -8.60 -4.64
N HIS A 167 -3.45 -9.28 -5.74
CA HIS A 167 -4.05 -8.92 -7.01
C HIS A 167 -5.35 -9.69 -7.23
N PHE A 168 -6.22 -9.20 -8.08
CA PHE A 168 -7.44 -9.93 -8.42
C PHE A 168 -7.46 -10.22 -9.94
N PRO A 169 -7.65 -11.46 -10.36
CA PRO A 169 -7.92 -12.70 -9.59
C PRO A 169 -6.69 -13.30 -8.90
N GLY A 170 -5.49 -12.72 -9.04
CA GLY A 170 -4.22 -13.17 -8.49
C GLY A 170 -3.19 -13.45 -9.58
N ILE A 171 -1.90 -13.25 -9.25
CA ILE A 171 -0.77 -13.47 -10.15
C ILE A 171 0.24 -14.50 -9.61
N GLY A 172 -0.04 -15.10 -8.45
CA GLY A 172 0.86 -16.02 -7.77
C GLY A 172 1.21 -17.28 -8.56
N ASN A 173 0.39 -17.64 -9.54
CA ASN A 173 0.60 -18.77 -10.48
C ASN A 173 0.82 -18.27 -11.93
N SER A 174 1.28 -17.04 -12.07
CA SER A 174 1.60 -16.46 -13.38
C SER A 174 3.01 -16.83 -13.79
N ASP A 175 3.24 -16.99 -15.09
CA ASP A 175 4.56 -17.25 -15.67
C ASP A 175 5.44 -15.99 -15.73
N ARG A 176 4.86 -14.80 -15.52
CA ARG A 176 5.55 -13.50 -15.50
C ARG A 176 4.69 -12.41 -14.89
N LEU A 177 5.29 -11.29 -14.53
CA LEU A 177 4.55 -10.15 -14.02
C LEU A 177 3.76 -9.46 -15.16
N PRO A 178 2.51 -9.05 -14.93
CA PRO A 178 1.68 -8.37 -15.93
C PRO A 178 2.29 -7.05 -16.45
N GLU A 179 3.14 -6.40 -15.64
CA GLU A 179 3.84 -5.17 -16.00
C GLU A 179 4.97 -5.40 -17.02
N GLN A 180 5.45 -6.62 -17.14
CA GLN A 180 6.54 -6.97 -18.06
C GLN A 180 6.02 -7.37 -19.43
N GLU A 181 5.02 -8.23 -19.47
CA GLU A 181 4.39 -8.73 -20.69
C GLU A 181 2.99 -9.29 -20.37
N ILE A 182 2.29 -9.79 -21.42
CA ILE A 182 1.02 -10.50 -21.22
C ILE A 182 1.29 -11.78 -20.42
N ALA A 183 0.85 -11.78 -19.18
CA ALA A 183 0.99 -12.90 -18.28
C ALA A 183 -0.07 -13.98 -18.55
N THR A 184 0.31 -15.25 -18.43
CA THR A 184 -0.63 -16.38 -18.45
C THR A 184 -0.72 -16.99 -17.07
N VAL A 185 -1.94 -17.14 -16.57
CA VAL A 185 -2.22 -17.86 -15.31
C VAL A 185 -2.62 -19.28 -15.67
N ARG A 186 -1.99 -20.27 -15.04
CA ARG A 186 -2.28 -21.71 -15.23
C ARG A 186 -3.29 -22.22 -14.24
#